data_9ddcbf948462b80cc4f3f778429fe842
#
_entry.id   9ddcbf948462b80cc4f3f778429fe842
#
_cell.length_a   1.000
_cell.length_b   1.000
_cell.length_c   1.000
_cell.angle_alpha   90.00
_cell.angle_beta   90.00
_cell.angle_gamma   90.00
#
_symmetry.space_group_name_H-M   'P 1'
#
loop_
_entity.id
_entity.type
_entity.pdbx_description
1 polymer ?
#
loop_
_entity_poly.entity_id
_entity_poly.type
_entity_poly.pdbx_seq_one_letter_code
_entity_poly.pdbx_strand_id
1 'polypeptide(L)'
;MSIAVLEPPLVIALIVLWTVVDNRPVEKCCQKLDPDAFRNVSQLIRSRGYPVEEHYVVTEKDHFILGVQRIPHGRAGKAHGGPKAVVFLLHGLLGDSSNWVQNYPDDSLGYILADSGYDVWLGNIRGNRYSRRNRRLCPWEPRFWDWSFQEMASLDIPAMLEYALNVTGESQLYYVGHSQGSLVGFLAFSTIPEIAKKVKLFFALAPVFQLNHTADVLIDAAFALQPYEQLFHPLGETEVFSGRFVQFLLDLGFCEDTLTRKKCYDIAETIFGFDDHDNNMSRVPVYMSNWPAGTSFKNFIHFSQIITSGKCRMFDYGRKGNLERYHQDSPPGYDVTKMTTPTAFFYGGNDGLANATDVRALIPQISNLIIEDFIREYNHIDFIFGIDAGKVLYSRILAILEDHLMKEQ
;
A
#
# COMPACT_ATOMS: atom_id res chain seq x y z
N MET A 1 -6.10 12.77 -42.22
CA MET A 1 -6.28 13.64 -41.06
C MET A 1 -5.69 12.85 -39.87
N SER A 2 -4.47 13.20 -39.45
CA SER A 2 -3.79 12.55 -38.33
C SER A 2 -4.45 12.98 -37.03
N ILE A 3 -5.04 12.06 -36.30
CA ILE A 3 -5.47 12.27 -34.92
C ILE A 3 -4.18 12.31 -34.09
N ALA A 4 -3.82 13.50 -33.60
CA ALA A 4 -2.71 13.63 -32.66
C ALA A 4 -3.11 12.87 -31.38
N VAL A 5 -2.42 11.79 -31.10
CA VAL A 5 -2.49 11.07 -29.83
C VAL A 5 -1.86 11.99 -28.79
N LEU A 6 -2.70 12.59 -27.95
CA LEU A 6 -2.24 13.39 -26.81
C LEU A 6 -1.45 12.50 -25.85
N GLU A 7 -0.28 12.97 -25.43
CA GLU A 7 0.61 12.23 -24.51
C GLU A 7 -0.09 11.93 -23.17
N PRO A 8 0.09 10.71 -22.60
CA PRO A 8 -0.61 10.26 -21.38
C PRO A 8 -0.52 11.22 -20.17
N PRO A 9 0.61 11.88 -19.88
CA PRO A 9 0.65 12.87 -18.80
C PRO A 9 -0.18 14.13 -19.12
N LEU A 10 -0.37 14.47 -20.40
CA LEU A 10 -1.25 15.55 -20.81
C LEU A 10 -2.73 15.17 -20.68
N VAL A 11 -3.09 13.90 -20.89
CA VAL A 11 -4.47 13.40 -20.72
C VAL A 11 -4.85 13.42 -19.24
N ILE A 12 -3.97 13.00 -18.34
CA ILE A 12 -4.20 13.09 -16.89
C ILE A 12 -4.26 14.57 -16.46
N ALA A 13 -3.36 15.42 -16.95
CA ALA A 13 -3.38 16.86 -16.69
C ALA A 13 -4.61 17.56 -17.30
N LEU A 14 -5.07 17.14 -18.48
CA LEU A 14 -6.25 17.69 -19.15
C LEU A 14 -7.56 17.21 -18.51
N ILE A 15 -7.64 15.98 -18.02
CA ILE A 15 -8.78 15.51 -17.21
C ILE A 15 -8.88 16.34 -15.93
N VAL A 16 -7.77 16.64 -15.29
CA VAL A 16 -7.71 17.51 -14.11
C VAL A 16 -8.01 18.98 -14.46
N LEU A 17 -7.50 19.50 -15.60
CA LEU A 17 -7.76 20.89 -16.06
C LEU A 17 -9.17 21.10 -16.61
N TRP A 18 -9.75 20.10 -17.28
CA TRP A 18 -11.11 20.22 -17.84
C TRP A 18 -12.18 20.27 -16.74
N THR A 19 -11.90 19.72 -15.56
CA THR A 19 -12.76 19.81 -14.36
C THR A 19 -12.67 21.17 -13.65
N VAL A 20 -11.65 21.99 -13.93
CA VAL A 20 -11.39 23.30 -13.26
C VAL A 20 -12.09 24.48 -13.95
N VAL A 21 -12.62 24.33 -15.18
CA VAL A 21 -13.10 25.49 -16.02
C VAL A 21 -14.62 25.63 -16.05
N ASP A 22 -15.36 25.17 -15.07
CA ASP A 22 -16.80 25.57 -14.97
C ASP A 22 -16.95 26.73 -13.98
N ASN A 23 -16.88 27.95 -14.52
CA ASN A 23 -16.99 29.22 -13.80
C ASN A 23 -18.46 29.51 -13.38
N ARG A 24 -19.01 28.75 -12.45
CA ARG A 24 -20.25 29.12 -11.76
C ARG A 24 -19.95 29.58 -10.34
N PRO A 25 -20.60 30.64 -9.84
CA PRO A 25 -20.42 31.07 -8.46
C PRO A 25 -20.93 29.99 -7.53
N VAL A 26 -20.01 29.42 -6.75
CA VAL A 26 -20.30 28.42 -5.73
C VAL A 26 -20.89 29.16 -4.53
N GLU A 27 -22.15 28.94 -4.24
CA GLU A 27 -22.71 29.28 -2.93
C GLU A 27 -21.97 28.41 -1.88
N LYS A 28 -21.17 29.06 -1.04
CA LYS A 28 -20.46 28.44 0.07
C LYS A 28 -21.47 27.89 1.07
N CYS A 29 -21.89 26.66 0.89
CA CYS A 29 -22.52 25.89 1.92
C CYS A 29 -21.41 25.39 2.88
N CYS A 30 -21.28 26.02 4.06
CA CYS A 30 -20.29 25.71 5.07
C CYS A 30 -20.58 24.36 5.73
N GLN A 31 -20.41 23.26 5.02
CA GLN A 31 -20.20 21.96 5.67
C GLN A 31 -18.74 21.94 6.16
N LYS A 32 -18.55 21.92 7.50
CA LYS A 32 -17.23 21.75 8.09
C LYS A 32 -16.65 20.40 7.64
N LEU A 33 -15.50 20.43 6.98
CA LEU A 33 -14.72 19.23 6.71
C LEU A 33 -14.50 18.46 8.01
N ASP A 34 -14.45 17.13 7.92
CA ASP A 34 -14.05 16.29 9.05
C ASP A 34 -12.65 16.72 9.51
N PRO A 35 -12.46 17.08 10.80
CA PRO A 35 -11.16 17.50 11.32
C PRO A 35 -10.04 16.49 11.07
N ASP A 36 -10.36 15.20 10.86
CA ASP A 36 -9.40 14.16 10.57
C ASP A 36 -8.72 14.34 9.20
N ALA A 37 -9.33 15.08 8.26
CA ALA A 37 -8.72 15.41 6.98
C ALA A 37 -7.44 16.25 7.11
N PHE A 38 -7.25 16.91 8.27
CA PHE A 38 -6.07 17.74 8.56
C PHE A 38 -5.10 17.07 9.55
N ARG A 39 -5.32 15.80 9.88
CA ARG A 39 -4.52 15.06 10.86
C ARG A 39 -3.55 14.12 10.17
N ASN A 40 -2.30 14.11 10.62
CA ASN A 40 -1.38 13.03 10.29
C ASN A 40 -1.73 11.73 11.07
N VAL A 41 -1.09 10.61 10.73
CA VAL A 41 -1.37 9.30 11.34
C VAL A 41 -1.31 9.34 12.86
N SER A 42 -0.27 9.92 13.44
CA SER A 42 -0.14 10.01 14.90
C SER A 42 -1.24 10.88 15.54
N GLN A 43 -1.68 11.92 14.84
CA GLN A 43 -2.79 12.76 15.29
C GLN A 43 -4.14 12.04 15.16
N LEU A 44 -4.34 11.25 14.09
CA LEU A 44 -5.51 10.38 13.95
C LEU A 44 -5.59 9.41 15.12
N ILE A 45 -4.51 8.69 15.40
CA ILE A 45 -4.43 7.70 16.48
C ILE A 45 -4.74 8.35 17.84
N ARG A 46 -4.08 9.49 18.16
CA ARG A 46 -4.32 10.22 19.43
C ARG A 46 -5.75 10.73 19.54
N SER A 47 -6.34 11.21 18.43
CA SER A 47 -7.70 11.74 18.43
C SER A 47 -8.77 10.70 18.79
N ARG A 48 -8.44 9.42 18.60
CA ARG A 48 -9.29 8.27 18.96
C ARG A 48 -8.98 7.71 20.36
N GLY A 49 -8.06 8.33 21.11
CA GLY A 49 -7.73 7.95 22.48
C GLY A 49 -6.70 6.81 22.60
N TYR A 50 -6.00 6.48 21.52
CA TYR A 50 -4.94 5.47 21.54
C TYR A 50 -3.56 6.10 21.76
N PRO A 51 -2.66 5.41 22.47
CA PRO A 51 -1.26 5.79 22.52
C PRO A 51 -0.61 5.57 21.14
N VAL A 52 0.38 6.41 20.82
CA VAL A 52 1.17 6.24 19.61
C VAL A 52 2.62 6.63 19.85
N GLU A 53 3.51 5.80 19.35
CA GLU A 53 4.95 6.03 19.28
C GLU A 53 5.36 6.23 17.82
N GLU A 54 6.36 7.11 17.58
CA GLU A 54 6.95 7.33 16.25
C GLU A 54 8.39 6.83 16.27
N HIS A 55 8.70 5.93 15.35
CA HIS A 55 10.02 5.34 15.19
C HIS A 55 10.59 5.68 13.82
N TYR A 56 11.92 5.69 13.72
CA TYR A 56 12.64 5.93 12.48
C TYR A 56 13.69 4.85 12.28
N VAL A 57 13.49 4.07 11.23
CA VAL A 57 14.33 2.93 10.89
C VAL A 57 15.23 3.27 9.73
N VAL A 58 16.52 2.97 9.82
CA VAL A 58 17.48 3.25 8.74
C VAL A 58 17.82 1.96 8.02
N THR A 59 17.63 1.93 6.70
CA THR A 59 18.08 0.81 5.87
C THR A 59 19.61 0.80 5.79
N GLU A 60 20.22 -0.37 5.98
CA GLU A 60 21.69 -0.48 6.12
C GLU A 60 22.45 -0.12 4.86
N LYS A 61 21.99 -0.58 3.68
CA LYS A 61 22.74 -0.46 2.42
C LYS A 61 22.63 0.91 1.77
N ASP A 62 21.43 1.47 1.71
CA ASP A 62 21.12 2.67 0.94
C ASP A 62 20.65 3.85 1.80
N HIS A 63 20.59 3.66 3.13
CA HIS A 63 20.42 4.69 4.15
C HIS A 63 19.10 5.48 4.11
N PHE A 64 18.01 4.90 3.58
CA PHE A 64 16.69 5.46 3.72
C PHE A 64 16.26 5.47 5.20
N ILE A 65 15.55 6.52 5.58
CA ILE A 65 14.98 6.67 6.93
C ILE A 65 13.48 6.46 6.81
N LEU A 66 13.02 5.30 7.26
CA LEU A 66 11.63 4.86 7.20
C LEU A 66 10.91 5.25 8.48
N GLY A 67 9.77 5.92 8.35
CA GLY A 67 8.90 6.23 9.49
C GLY A 67 8.02 5.04 9.81
N VAL A 68 7.89 4.70 11.08
CA VAL A 68 7.01 3.62 11.55
C VAL A 68 6.23 4.11 12.74
N GLN A 69 4.91 3.98 12.74
CA GLN A 69 4.09 4.27 13.93
C GLN A 69 3.79 2.97 14.68
N ARG A 70 3.73 3.06 16.02
CA ARG A 70 3.36 1.94 16.89
C ARG A 70 2.18 2.32 17.75
N ILE A 71 1.19 1.43 17.84
CA ILE A 71 0.11 1.48 18.82
C ILE A 71 0.37 0.37 19.84
N PRO A 72 1.03 0.65 20.97
CA PRO A 72 1.51 -0.38 21.90
C PRO A 72 0.40 -1.08 22.68
N HIS A 73 -0.80 -0.51 22.72
CA HIS A 73 -1.98 -1.09 23.38
C HIS A 73 -3.27 -0.34 23.00
N GLY A 74 -4.41 -0.95 23.23
CA GLY A 74 -5.73 -0.37 23.03
C GLY A 74 -6.08 0.71 24.07
N ARG A 75 -7.29 1.27 23.93
CA ARG A 75 -7.83 2.36 24.79
C ARG A 75 -8.00 1.95 26.25
N ALA A 76 -8.27 0.69 26.52
CA ALA A 76 -8.41 0.17 27.89
C ALA A 76 -7.10 0.20 28.72
N GLY A 77 -5.99 0.65 28.09
CA GLY A 77 -4.68 0.75 28.74
C GLY A 77 -3.91 -0.58 28.64
N LYS A 78 -2.80 -0.67 29.38
CA LYS A 78 -2.01 -1.91 29.47
C LYS A 78 -2.78 -2.94 30.30
N ALA A 79 -3.66 -3.69 29.68
CA ALA A 79 -4.23 -4.87 30.28
C ALA A 79 -3.10 -5.91 30.44
N HIS A 80 -2.76 -6.26 31.69
CA HIS A 80 -1.82 -7.29 32.11
C HIS A 80 -0.42 -7.23 31.51
N GLY A 81 0.58 -6.94 32.33
CA GLY A 81 1.99 -6.75 31.99
C GLY A 81 2.70 -8.03 31.53
N GLY A 82 2.40 -8.53 30.34
CA GLY A 82 3.10 -9.64 29.67
C GLY A 82 3.54 -9.24 28.29
N PRO A 83 4.39 -10.07 27.63
CA PRO A 83 4.73 -9.91 26.21
C PRO A 83 3.47 -9.93 25.35
N LYS A 84 3.40 -9.04 24.38
CA LYS A 84 2.28 -8.94 23.44
C LYS A 84 2.70 -9.42 22.06
N ALA A 85 1.85 -10.20 21.43
CA ALA A 85 2.10 -10.60 20.06
C ALA A 85 2.14 -9.34 19.14
N VAL A 86 3.17 -9.26 18.34
CA VAL A 86 3.44 -8.15 17.44
C VAL A 86 2.73 -8.38 16.12
N VAL A 87 1.96 -7.39 15.65
CA VAL A 87 1.36 -7.38 14.32
C VAL A 87 1.90 -6.20 13.52
N PHE A 88 2.55 -6.48 12.41
CA PHE A 88 3.10 -5.48 11.50
C PHE A 88 2.19 -5.33 10.28
N LEU A 89 1.69 -4.10 10.04
CA LEU A 89 0.77 -3.77 8.96
C LEU A 89 1.48 -2.94 7.88
N LEU A 90 1.39 -3.35 6.61
CA LEU A 90 2.00 -2.63 5.50
C LEU A 90 0.98 -2.31 4.39
N HIS A 91 0.95 -1.03 4.04
CA HIS A 91 0.06 -0.43 3.05
C HIS A 91 0.38 -0.83 1.59
N GLY A 92 -0.58 -0.56 0.70
CA GLY A 92 -0.47 -0.75 -0.75
C GLY A 92 0.26 0.38 -1.49
N LEU A 93 0.25 0.31 -2.82
CA LEU A 93 0.80 1.33 -3.70
C LEU A 93 0.12 2.69 -3.43
N LEU A 94 0.93 3.77 -3.40
CA LEU A 94 0.48 5.13 -3.10
C LEU A 94 -0.11 5.33 -1.70
N GLY A 95 -0.10 4.30 -0.86
CA GLY A 95 -0.58 4.37 0.51
C GLY A 95 0.49 4.80 1.52
N ASP A 96 0.07 4.93 2.76
CA ASP A 96 0.91 5.08 3.94
C ASP A 96 0.25 4.41 5.15
N SER A 97 0.88 4.49 6.29
CA SER A 97 0.38 3.88 7.54
C SER A 97 -1.02 4.34 7.96
N SER A 98 -1.54 5.46 7.42
CA SER A 98 -2.90 5.92 7.69
C SER A 98 -3.97 4.96 7.19
N ASN A 99 -3.67 4.15 6.17
CA ASN A 99 -4.63 3.16 5.65
C ASN A 99 -5.26 2.29 6.74
N TRP A 100 -4.53 2.06 7.83
CA TRP A 100 -4.93 1.19 8.93
C TRP A 100 -5.70 1.87 10.05
N VAL A 101 -5.87 3.22 9.97
CA VAL A 101 -6.44 4.06 11.06
C VAL A 101 -7.33 5.22 10.55
N GLN A 102 -7.68 5.25 9.28
CA GLN A 102 -8.47 6.34 8.67
C GLN A 102 -9.97 6.23 8.94
N ASN A 103 -10.48 5.02 9.08
CA ASN A 103 -11.86 4.78 9.49
C ASN A 103 -12.05 4.97 11.00
N TYR A 104 -13.27 4.76 11.46
CA TYR A 104 -13.56 4.73 12.89
C TYR A 104 -12.93 3.48 13.54
N PRO A 105 -12.79 3.47 14.88
CA PRO A 105 -12.10 2.38 15.56
C PRO A 105 -12.62 0.98 15.23
N ASP A 106 -13.92 0.83 15.06
CA ASP A 106 -14.55 -0.46 14.80
C ASP A 106 -14.41 -0.93 13.33
N ASP A 107 -13.92 -0.02 12.44
CA ASP A 107 -13.72 -0.26 11.00
C ASP A 107 -12.27 -0.01 10.57
N SER A 108 -11.33 0.02 11.51
CA SER A 108 -9.90 0.21 11.24
C SER A 108 -9.09 -0.91 11.88
N LEU A 109 -8.38 -1.70 11.07
CA LEU A 109 -7.65 -2.88 11.55
C LEU A 109 -6.61 -2.52 12.63
N GLY A 110 -5.93 -1.37 12.50
CA GLY A 110 -4.94 -0.92 13.49
C GLY A 110 -5.53 -0.74 14.88
N TYR A 111 -6.74 -0.19 14.98
CA TYR A 111 -7.41 0.00 16.27
C TYR A 111 -8.02 -1.31 16.81
N ILE A 112 -8.63 -2.11 15.94
CA ILE A 112 -9.22 -3.39 16.30
C ILE A 112 -8.16 -4.32 16.91
N LEU A 113 -7.00 -4.43 16.27
CA LEU A 113 -5.86 -5.21 16.78
C LEU A 113 -5.35 -4.67 18.14
N ALA A 114 -5.19 -3.35 18.26
CA ALA A 114 -4.74 -2.74 19.50
C ALA A 114 -5.72 -2.96 20.68
N ASP A 115 -7.03 -2.80 20.44
CA ASP A 115 -8.06 -3.09 21.45
C ASP A 115 -8.17 -4.58 21.79
N SER A 116 -7.80 -5.47 20.85
CA SER A 116 -7.68 -6.93 21.06
C SER A 116 -6.38 -7.35 21.75
N GLY A 117 -5.54 -6.39 22.16
CA GLY A 117 -4.37 -6.66 22.99
C GLY A 117 -3.05 -6.86 22.25
N TYR A 118 -3.01 -6.71 20.95
CA TYR A 118 -1.79 -6.79 20.15
C TYR A 118 -0.92 -5.53 20.25
N ASP A 119 0.36 -5.69 19.98
CA ASP A 119 1.32 -4.61 19.75
C ASP A 119 1.38 -4.31 18.25
N VAL A 120 0.80 -3.20 17.81
CA VAL A 120 0.53 -2.93 16.40
C VAL A 120 1.58 -1.97 15.83
N TRP A 121 2.23 -2.37 14.75
CA TRP A 121 3.24 -1.61 14.04
C TRP A 121 2.77 -1.27 12.63
N LEU A 122 2.80 0.00 12.28
CA LEU A 122 2.33 0.54 11.01
C LEU A 122 3.53 1.00 10.20
N GLY A 123 3.94 0.21 9.20
CA GLY A 123 5.08 0.49 8.35
C GLY A 123 4.79 1.52 7.27
N ASN A 124 5.83 2.27 6.90
CA ASN A 124 5.83 3.14 5.73
C ASN A 124 7.03 2.81 4.86
N ILE A 125 6.76 2.38 3.63
CA ILE A 125 7.81 2.15 2.64
C ILE A 125 8.42 3.46 2.16
N ARG A 126 9.66 3.37 1.63
CA ARG A 126 10.42 4.50 1.11
C ARG A 126 9.62 5.35 0.13
N GLY A 127 9.85 6.65 0.16
CA GLY A 127 9.28 7.64 -0.76
C GLY A 127 7.89 8.15 -0.40
N ASN A 128 7.14 7.49 0.49
CA ASN A 128 5.90 8.06 0.97
C ASN A 128 6.17 9.23 1.96
N ARG A 129 5.13 9.99 2.31
CA ARG A 129 5.26 11.20 3.14
C ARG A 129 5.97 10.99 4.49
N TYR A 130 5.97 9.79 5.07
CA TYR A 130 6.62 9.46 6.35
C TYR A 130 8.04 8.91 6.18
N SER A 131 8.40 8.44 4.98
CA SER A 131 9.68 7.79 4.65
C SER A 131 10.42 8.50 3.50
N ARG A 132 10.33 9.83 3.45
CA ARG A 132 10.90 10.70 2.42
C ARG A 132 12.21 11.34 2.87
N ARG A 133 13.06 10.55 3.54
CA ARG A 133 14.37 10.99 4.03
C ARG A 133 15.42 9.91 3.77
N ASN A 134 16.66 10.38 3.52
CA ASN A 134 17.83 9.52 3.37
C ASN A 134 19.01 10.23 4.02
N ARG A 135 19.98 9.50 4.56
CA ARG A 135 21.17 10.09 5.21
C ARG A 135 22.14 10.75 4.24
N ARG A 136 22.07 10.42 2.94
CA ARG A 136 23.04 10.83 1.91
C ARG A 136 22.40 11.53 0.72
N LEU A 137 21.13 11.29 0.44
CA LEU A 137 20.42 11.79 -0.74
C LEU A 137 19.27 12.70 -0.30
N CYS A 138 18.99 13.70 -1.09
CA CYS A 138 17.86 14.60 -0.90
C CYS A 138 16.73 14.27 -1.89
N PRO A 139 15.44 14.46 -1.52
CA PRO A 139 14.30 14.14 -2.40
C PRO A 139 14.24 14.89 -3.74
N TRP A 140 15.03 15.95 -3.91
CA TRP A 140 15.19 16.66 -5.19
C TRP A 140 16.28 16.08 -6.10
N GLU A 141 17.07 15.11 -5.60
CA GLU A 141 18.08 14.41 -6.39
C GLU A 141 17.41 13.20 -7.08
N PRO A 142 17.56 13.04 -8.41
CA PRO A 142 17.02 11.88 -9.12
C PRO A 142 17.37 10.55 -8.45
N ARG A 143 18.62 10.37 -8.07
CA ARG A 143 19.11 9.14 -7.40
C ARG A 143 18.35 8.75 -6.12
N PHE A 144 17.64 9.70 -5.47
CA PHE A 144 16.77 9.39 -4.33
C PHE A 144 15.59 8.50 -4.74
N TRP A 145 15.13 8.60 -6.00
CA TRP A 145 13.96 7.89 -6.53
C TRP A 145 14.32 6.66 -7.37
N ASP A 146 15.61 6.26 -7.42
CA ASP A 146 16.06 5.07 -8.16
C ASP A 146 15.78 3.78 -7.40
N TRP A 147 14.51 3.46 -7.19
CA TRP A 147 14.04 2.25 -6.51
C TRP A 147 12.63 1.85 -6.96
N SER A 148 12.28 0.61 -6.72
CA SER A 148 10.96 0.01 -6.95
C SER A 148 10.58 -0.88 -5.78
N PHE A 149 9.52 -1.67 -5.92
CA PHE A 149 9.15 -2.68 -4.92
C PHE A 149 10.26 -3.74 -4.69
N GLN A 150 11.22 -3.87 -5.59
CA GLN A 150 12.40 -4.72 -5.40
C GLN A 150 13.24 -4.27 -4.21
N GLU A 151 13.58 -2.99 -4.12
CA GLU A 151 14.33 -2.41 -3.00
C GLU A 151 13.48 -2.36 -1.73
N MET A 152 12.16 -2.16 -1.84
CA MET A 152 11.24 -2.24 -0.71
C MET A 152 11.27 -3.63 -0.06
N ALA A 153 11.17 -4.69 -0.88
CA ALA A 153 11.20 -6.07 -0.40
C ALA A 153 12.56 -6.48 0.19
N SER A 154 13.65 -6.04 -0.45
CA SER A 154 15.00 -6.48 -0.08
C SER A 154 15.66 -5.64 1.02
N LEU A 155 15.19 -4.41 1.28
CA LEU A 155 15.80 -3.47 2.22
C LEU A 155 14.82 -2.93 3.25
N ASP A 156 13.63 -2.45 2.84
CA ASP A 156 12.69 -1.84 3.77
C ASP A 156 12.05 -2.86 4.71
N ILE A 157 11.55 -3.98 4.14
CA ILE A 157 10.91 -5.04 4.93
C ILE A 157 11.86 -5.59 5.98
N PRO A 158 13.08 -6.05 5.65
CA PRO A 158 14.03 -6.53 6.66
C PRO A 158 14.29 -5.50 7.75
N ALA A 159 14.57 -4.25 7.37
CA ALA A 159 14.91 -3.20 8.32
C ALA A 159 13.76 -2.92 9.31
N MET A 160 12.52 -2.81 8.83
CA MET A 160 11.36 -2.50 9.68
C MET A 160 10.98 -3.67 10.58
N LEU A 161 10.96 -4.91 10.06
CA LEU A 161 10.59 -6.09 10.85
C LEU A 161 11.61 -6.36 11.94
N GLU A 162 12.91 -6.31 11.63
CA GLU A 162 13.97 -6.50 12.61
C GLU A 162 13.94 -5.41 13.68
N TYR A 163 13.69 -4.16 13.29
CA TYR A 163 13.57 -3.07 14.25
C TYR A 163 12.41 -3.29 15.23
N ALA A 164 11.21 -3.65 14.71
CA ALA A 164 10.05 -3.91 15.54
C ALA A 164 10.31 -5.05 16.54
N LEU A 165 10.90 -6.16 16.09
CA LEU A 165 11.28 -7.28 16.93
C LEU A 165 12.32 -6.90 17.99
N ASN A 166 13.32 -6.11 17.61
CA ASN A 166 14.35 -5.64 18.56
C ASN A 166 13.77 -4.73 19.65
N VAL A 167 12.81 -3.86 19.31
CA VAL A 167 12.16 -2.96 20.28
C VAL A 167 11.24 -3.70 21.22
N THR A 168 10.51 -4.70 20.72
CA THR A 168 9.54 -5.46 21.50
C THR A 168 10.18 -6.61 22.30
N GLY A 169 11.36 -7.06 21.91
CA GLY A 169 12.02 -8.23 22.46
C GLY A 169 11.42 -9.56 21.97
N GLU A 170 10.51 -9.52 21.00
CA GLU A 170 9.91 -10.70 20.39
C GLU A 170 10.81 -11.31 19.32
N SER A 171 10.73 -12.63 19.15
CA SER A 171 11.51 -13.34 18.13
C SER A 171 10.82 -13.41 16.77
N GLN A 172 9.48 -13.32 16.76
CA GLN A 172 8.63 -13.42 15.59
C GLN A 172 7.43 -12.47 15.69
N LEU A 173 6.83 -12.16 14.55
CA LEU A 173 5.66 -11.31 14.43
C LEU A 173 4.65 -11.87 13.42
N TYR A 174 3.45 -11.29 13.40
CA TYR A 174 2.47 -11.46 12.35
C TYR A 174 2.60 -10.32 11.33
N TYR A 175 2.51 -10.62 10.06
CA TYR A 175 2.59 -9.62 8.99
C TYR A 175 1.29 -9.55 8.21
N VAL A 176 0.75 -8.35 8.04
CA VAL A 176 -0.42 -8.08 7.19
C VAL A 176 0.01 -7.13 6.08
N GLY A 177 -0.12 -7.55 4.84
CA GLY A 177 0.18 -6.71 3.66
C GLY A 177 -1.05 -6.54 2.79
N HIS A 178 -1.35 -5.30 2.39
CA HIS A 178 -2.38 -5.01 1.41
C HIS A 178 -1.75 -4.69 0.05
N SER A 179 -2.26 -5.29 -1.04
CA SER A 179 -1.84 -4.92 -2.41
C SER A 179 -0.31 -5.01 -2.60
N GLN A 180 0.37 -3.91 -2.91
CA GLN A 180 1.84 -3.84 -2.95
C GLN A 180 2.48 -4.28 -1.62
N GLY A 181 1.83 -4.05 -0.47
CA GLY A 181 2.30 -4.57 0.81
C GLY A 181 2.34 -6.09 0.85
N SER A 182 1.40 -6.77 0.18
CA SER A 182 1.43 -8.22 0.00
C SER A 182 2.52 -8.65 -1.00
N LEU A 183 2.68 -7.92 -2.11
CA LEU A 183 3.73 -8.19 -3.10
C LEU A 183 5.12 -8.17 -2.45
N VAL A 184 5.47 -7.09 -1.75
CA VAL A 184 6.80 -6.99 -1.10
C VAL A 184 6.98 -8.05 -0.01
N GLY A 185 5.90 -8.48 0.64
CA GLY A 185 5.90 -9.64 1.55
C GLY A 185 6.27 -10.94 0.82
N PHE A 186 5.59 -11.28 -0.28
CA PHE A 186 5.92 -12.44 -1.10
C PHE A 186 7.37 -12.43 -1.57
N LEU A 187 7.86 -11.27 -2.04
CA LEU A 187 9.24 -11.15 -2.50
C LEU A 187 10.24 -11.31 -1.35
N ALA A 188 10.02 -10.62 -0.23
CA ALA A 188 10.93 -10.70 0.91
C ALA A 188 10.99 -12.12 1.50
N PHE A 189 9.85 -12.76 1.71
CA PHE A 189 9.78 -14.06 2.38
C PHE A 189 10.19 -15.23 1.46
N SER A 190 10.11 -15.06 0.14
CA SER A 190 10.62 -16.06 -0.81
C SER A 190 12.13 -15.93 -1.09
N THR A 191 12.72 -14.74 -0.88
CA THR A 191 14.13 -14.48 -1.23
C THR A 191 15.05 -14.32 -0.02
N ILE A 192 14.51 -14.04 1.17
CA ILE A 192 15.28 -13.80 2.40
C ILE A 192 14.80 -14.76 3.51
N PRO A 193 15.30 -16.00 3.55
CA PRO A 193 14.84 -17.01 4.51
C PRO A 193 14.94 -16.58 5.98
N GLU A 194 15.92 -15.74 6.33
CA GLU A 194 16.10 -15.25 7.70
C GLU A 194 14.99 -14.28 8.13
N ILE A 195 14.42 -13.56 7.19
CA ILE A 195 13.24 -12.70 7.43
C ILE A 195 11.96 -13.54 7.44
N ALA A 196 11.84 -14.50 6.50
CA ALA A 196 10.71 -15.42 6.47
C ALA A 196 10.49 -16.14 7.81
N LYS A 197 11.58 -16.61 8.47
CA LYS A 197 11.54 -17.28 9.78
C LYS A 197 11.03 -16.37 10.92
N LYS A 198 11.09 -15.06 10.76
CA LYS A 198 10.62 -14.08 11.75
C LYS A 198 9.11 -13.80 11.62
N VAL A 199 8.46 -14.35 10.60
CA VAL A 199 7.02 -14.16 10.35
C VAL A 199 6.28 -15.45 10.70
N LYS A 200 5.44 -15.39 11.74
CA LYS A 200 4.60 -16.52 12.19
C LYS A 200 3.51 -16.85 11.19
N LEU A 201 2.83 -15.81 10.71
CA LEU A 201 1.77 -15.92 9.74
C LEU A 201 1.69 -14.63 8.92
N PHE A 202 1.58 -14.78 7.61
CA PHE A 202 1.41 -13.70 6.66
C PHE A 202 -0.05 -13.63 6.18
N PHE A 203 -0.71 -12.51 6.43
CA PHE A 203 -2.04 -12.21 5.90
C PHE A 203 -1.89 -11.36 4.64
N ALA A 204 -2.22 -11.91 3.49
CA ALA A 204 -2.16 -11.26 2.19
C ALA A 204 -3.55 -10.77 1.79
N LEU A 205 -3.78 -9.45 1.89
CA LEU A 205 -5.04 -8.80 1.56
C LEU A 205 -4.98 -8.22 0.15
N ALA A 206 -5.96 -8.51 -0.70
CA ALA A 206 -5.97 -8.14 -2.11
C ALA A 206 -4.58 -8.40 -2.76
N PRO A 207 -4.08 -9.66 -2.71
CA PRO A 207 -2.69 -9.98 -2.98
C PRO A 207 -2.32 -9.77 -4.44
N VAL A 208 -1.27 -9.00 -4.68
CA VAL A 208 -0.68 -8.75 -5.99
C VAL A 208 0.60 -9.58 -6.13
N PHE A 209 0.73 -10.32 -7.24
CA PHE A 209 1.97 -11.00 -7.63
C PHE A 209 2.09 -11.09 -9.16
N GLN A 210 1.02 -11.52 -9.83
CA GLN A 210 0.86 -11.47 -11.28
C GLN A 210 -0.31 -10.54 -11.59
N LEU A 211 -0.29 -9.89 -12.75
CA LEU A 211 -1.29 -8.90 -13.17
C LEU A 211 -1.73 -9.17 -14.62
N ASN A 212 -2.05 -10.44 -14.91
CA ASN A 212 -2.42 -10.88 -16.26
C ASN A 212 -3.88 -10.54 -16.62
N HIS A 213 -4.73 -10.42 -15.61
CA HIS A 213 -6.17 -10.18 -15.73
C HIS A 213 -6.59 -8.90 -15.00
N THR A 214 -5.66 -7.97 -14.77
CA THR A 214 -5.98 -6.65 -14.23
C THR A 214 -6.87 -5.86 -15.19
N ALA A 215 -7.56 -4.82 -14.71
CA ALA A 215 -8.49 -4.03 -15.51
C ALA A 215 -7.85 -3.46 -16.78
N ASP A 216 -8.57 -3.48 -17.91
CA ASP A 216 -8.09 -3.08 -19.24
C ASP A 216 -7.45 -1.70 -19.26
N VAL A 217 -8.00 -0.73 -18.51
CA VAL A 217 -7.43 0.62 -18.40
C VAL A 217 -6.01 0.62 -17.85
N LEU A 218 -5.67 -0.30 -16.97
CA LEU A 218 -4.32 -0.44 -16.42
C LEU A 218 -3.39 -1.16 -17.39
N ILE A 219 -3.93 -2.11 -18.15
CA ILE A 219 -3.21 -2.79 -19.23
C ILE A 219 -2.84 -1.76 -20.30
N ASP A 220 -3.80 -0.96 -20.76
CA ASP A 220 -3.57 0.09 -21.74
C ASP A 220 -2.55 1.13 -21.25
N ALA A 221 -2.65 1.56 -20.01
CA ALA A 221 -1.69 2.47 -19.40
C ALA A 221 -0.28 1.86 -19.31
N ALA A 222 -0.16 0.57 -18.97
CA ALA A 222 1.11 -0.12 -18.91
C ALA A 222 1.76 -0.22 -20.29
N PHE A 223 1.02 -0.59 -21.34
CA PHE A 223 1.52 -0.62 -22.71
C PHE A 223 1.89 0.77 -23.24
N ALA A 224 1.14 1.82 -22.86
CA ALA A 224 1.46 3.19 -23.22
C ALA A 224 2.77 3.69 -22.58
N LEU A 225 3.16 3.17 -21.42
CA LEU A 225 4.42 3.50 -20.74
C LEU A 225 5.65 2.79 -21.36
N GLN A 226 5.47 1.63 -21.98
CA GLN A 226 6.56 0.81 -22.55
C GLN A 226 7.56 1.57 -23.44
N PRO A 227 7.14 2.41 -24.43
CA PRO A 227 8.09 3.12 -25.29
C PRO A 227 8.97 4.12 -24.53
N TYR A 228 8.51 4.55 -23.36
CA TYR A 228 9.17 5.55 -22.54
C TYR A 228 10.11 4.95 -21.51
N GLU A 229 10.06 3.64 -21.25
CA GLU A 229 10.93 2.96 -20.29
C GLU A 229 12.42 3.22 -20.55
N GLN A 230 12.83 3.22 -21.82
CA GLN A 230 14.23 3.47 -22.22
C GLN A 230 14.61 4.98 -22.20
N LEU A 231 13.65 5.86 -22.46
CA LEU A 231 13.83 7.31 -22.43
C LEU A 231 13.87 7.86 -20.98
N PHE A 232 13.16 7.21 -20.07
CA PHE A 232 13.05 7.62 -18.69
C PHE A 232 14.16 7.08 -17.79
N HIS A 233 15.10 6.28 -18.29
CA HIS A 233 16.29 5.92 -17.53
C HIS A 233 17.07 7.14 -16.97
N PRO A 234 17.19 8.27 -17.69
CA PRO A 234 17.70 9.50 -17.10
C PRO A 234 16.64 10.37 -16.40
N LEU A 235 15.34 10.18 -16.69
CA LEU A 235 14.22 10.96 -16.13
C LEU A 235 13.38 10.15 -15.12
N GLY A 236 13.56 8.81 -15.06
CA GLY A 236 12.77 7.89 -14.26
C GLY A 236 13.02 7.99 -12.74
N GLU A 237 13.99 8.76 -12.37
CA GLU A 237 14.34 9.02 -10.98
C GLU A 237 13.57 10.25 -10.47
N THR A 238 12.24 10.18 -10.47
CA THR A 238 11.36 11.25 -10.01
C THR A 238 10.25 10.73 -9.11
N GLU A 239 9.77 11.62 -8.26
CA GLU A 239 8.55 11.39 -7.48
C GLU A 239 7.31 11.50 -8.37
N VAL A 240 6.37 10.58 -8.18
CA VAL A 240 5.04 10.68 -8.77
C VAL A 240 3.95 10.60 -7.70
N PHE A 241 2.85 11.27 -7.98
CA PHE A 241 1.67 11.33 -7.11
C PHE A 241 2.00 11.76 -5.67
N SER A 242 2.76 12.85 -5.51
CA SER A 242 2.93 13.45 -4.20
C SER A 242 1.59 14.01 -3.71
N GLY A 243 1.26 13.79 -2.45
CA GLY A 243 0.04 14.31 -1.85
C GLY A 243 -0.07 15.84 -1.83
N ARG A 244 0.99 16.58 -2.23
CA ARG A 244 1.00 18.05 -2.31
C ARG A 244 0.01 18.60 -3.33
N PHE A 245 -0.15 17.93 -4.47
CA PHE A 245 -1.10 18.37 -5.48
C PHE A 245 -2.54 18.14 -5.02
N VAL A 246 -2.81 16.98 -4.43
CA VAL A 246 -4.12 16.68 -3.85
C VAL A 246 -4.42 17.63 -2.69
N GLN A 247 -3.44 17.88 -1.80
CA GLN A 247 -3.60 18.85 -0.72
C GLN A 247 -3.90 20.25 -1.25
N PHE A 248 -3.21 20.70 -2.29
CA PHE A 248 -3.51 21.97 -2.96
C PHE A 248 -4.94 22.05 -3.49
N LEU A 249 -5.46 20.98 -4.10
CA LEU A 249 -6.85 20.91 -4.54
C LEU A 249 -7.84 20.96 -3.38
N LEU A 250 -7.53 20.25 -2.28
CA LEU A 250 -8.35 20.30 -1.06
C LEU A 250 -8.33 21.70 -0.42
N ASP A 251 -7.18 22.37 -0.37
CA ASP A 251 -7.02 23.73 0.14
C ASP A 251 -7.80 24.76 -0.70
N LEU A 252 -8.02 24.46 -1.99
CA LEU A 252 -8.90 25.24 -2.87
C LEU A 252 -10.40 24.90 -2.71
N GLY A 253 -10.75 23.97 -1.79
CA GLY A 253 -12.13 23.51 -1.59
C GLY A 253 -12.63 22.50 -2.62
N PHE A 254 -11.73 21.92 -3.42
CA PHE A 254 -12.05 20.82 -4.32
C PHE A 254 -12.41 19.58 -3.48
N CYS A 255 -13.51 18.92 -3.74
CA CYS A 255 -14.11 17.85 -2.93
C CYS A 255 -14.92 18.32 -1.70
N GLU A 256 -15.05 19.61 -1.44
CA GLU A 256 -15.83 20.13 -0.30
C GLU A 256 -17.33 20.17 -0.57
N ASP A 257 -17.72 20.63 -1.77
CA ASP A 257 -19.13 20.70 -2.11
C ASP A 257 -19.67 19.37 -2.69
N THR A 258 -20.99 19.21 -2.72
CA THR A 258 -21.66 17.98 -3.16
C THR A 258 -21.37 17.61 -4.62
N LEU A 259 -21.12 18.57 -5.49
CA LEU A 259 -20.86 18.34 -6.91
C LEU A 259 -19.39 17.96 -7.18
N THR A 260 -18.46 18.66 -6.53
CA THR A 260 -17.02 18.36 -6.65
C THR A 260 -16.65 17.11 -5.88
N ARG A 261 -17.33 16.83 -4.76
CA ARG A 261 -17.20 15.57 -4.02
C ARG A 261 -17.54 14.36 -4.87
N LYS A 262 -18.63 14.42 -5.64
CA LYS A 262 -18.99 13.36 -6.57
C LYS A 262 -17.91 13.15 -7.64
N LYS A 263 -17.36 14.22 -8.22
CA LYS A 263 -16.28 14.11 -9.20
C LYS A 263 -14.99 13.53 -8.63
N CYS A 264 -14.62 13.91 -7.40
CA CYS A 264 -13.48 13.30 -6.68
C CYS A 264 -13.72 11.82 -6.46
N TYR A 265 -14.95 11.45 -6.15
CA TYR A 265 -15.37 10.07 -5.98
C TYR A 265 -15.30 9.31 -7.31
N ASP A 266 -15.88 9.84 -8.40
CA ASP A 266 -15.86 9.22 -9.73
C ASP A 266 -14.41 8.93 -10.21
N ILE A 267 -13.45 9.81 -9.87
CA ILE A 267 -12.03 9.60 -10.16
C ILE A 267 -11.47 8.46 -9.28
N ALA A 268 -11.79 8.47 -8.00
CA ALA A 268 -11.35 7.41 -7.08
C ALA A 268 -11.98 6.06 -7.43
N GLU A 269 -13.27 6.02 -7.80
CA GLU A 269 -13.97 4.84 -8.30
C GLU A 269 -13.28 4.27 -9.55
N THR A 270 -13.00 5.12 -10.54
CA THR A 270 -12.41 4.68 -11.81
C THR A 270 -11.01 4.10 -11.62
N ILE A 271 -10.20 4.67 -10.72
CA ILE A 271 -8.79 4.28 -10.54
C ILE A 271 -8.64 3.18 -9.49
N PHE A 272 -9.49 3.16 -8.45
CA PHE A 272 -9.29 2.33 -7.25
C PHE A 272 -10.45 1.43 -6.90
N GLY A 273 -11.58 1.55 -7.61
CA GLY A 273 -12.78 0.77 -7.33
C GLY A 273 -13.55 1.30 -6.11
N PHE A 274 -13.41 2.59 -5.73
CA PHE A 274 -14.31 3.18 -4.74
C PHE A 274 -15.76 3.05 -5.20
N ASP A 275 -16.63 2.53 -4.35
CA ASP A 275 -18.07 2.56 -4.57
C ASP A 275 -18.82 3.11 -3.35
N ASP A 276 -20.01 3.67 -3.58
CA ASP A 276 -20.83 4.31 -2.55
C ASP A 276 -21.59 3.31 -1.67
N HIS A 277 -21.59 2.03 -2.05
CA HIS A 277 -22.19 0.94 -1.28
C HIS A 277 -21.31 0.50 -0.10
N ASP A 278 -20.00 0.37 -0.35
CA ASP A 278 -19.08 -0.28 0.59
C ASP A 278 -18.11 0.71 1.25
N ASN A 279 -18.13 2.00 0.85
CA ASN A 279 -17.23 3.01 1.41
C ASN A 279 -17.96 4.13 2.16
N ASN A 280 -17.36 4.56 3.28
CA ASN A 280 -17.92 5.66 4.07
C ASN A 280 -17.71 7.01 3.40
N MET A 281 -18.74 7.49 2.68
CA MET A 281 -18.72 8.74 1.94
C MET A 281 -18.37 9.97 2.80
N SER A 282 -18.70 9.96 4.09
CA SER A 282 -18.34 11.05 5.00
C SER A 282 -16.83 11.13 5.28
N ARG A 283 -16.11 10.02 5.09
CA ARG A 283 -14.67 9.89 5.31
C ARG A 283 -13.84 10.14 4.04
N VAL A 284 -14.45 10.28 2.86
CA VAL A 284 -13.72 10.53 1.60
C VAL A 284 -12.73 11.70 1.70
N PRO A 285 -13.05 12.85 2.32
CA PRO A 285 -12.05 13.91 2.52
C PRO A 285 -10.83 13.45 3.35
N VAL A 286 -11.02 12.55 4.31
CA VAL A 286 -9.94 11.97 5.12
C VAL A 286 -9.10 11.02 4.31
N TYR A 287 -9.72 10.16 3.48
CA TYR A 287 -9.00 9.27 2.59
C TYR A 287 -8.15 10.06 1.60
N MET A 288 -8.75 11.03 0.92
CA MET A 288 -8.09 11.87 -0.09
C MET A 288 -6.97 12.74 0.48
N SER A 289 -7.05 13.18 1.74
CA SER A 289 -5.99 13.97 2.37
C SER A 289 -4.72 13.14 2.67
N ASN A 290 -4.88 11.83 2.82
CA ASN A 290 -3.79 10.91 3.11
C ASN A 290 -3.32 10.11 1.89
N TRP A 291 -4.09 10.12 0.81
CA TRP A 291 -3.80 9.36 -0.38
C TRP A 291 -3.97 10.25 -1.65
N PRO A 292 -3.10 10.21 -2.66
CA PRO A 292 -1.87 9.40 -2.73
C PRO A 292 -0.74 9.95 -1.84
N ALA A 293 0.07 9.05 -1.28
CA ALA A 293 1.17 9.39 -0.38
C ALA A 293 2.54 9.51 -1.08
N GLY A 294 2.60 9.25 -2.39
CA GLY A 294 3.82 9.33 -3.21
C GLY A 294 4.53 7.99 -3.40
N THR A 295 5.26 7.87 -4.51
CA THR A 295 6.14 6.76 -4.85
C THR A 295 7.14 7.19 -5.92
N SER A 296 8.09 6.33 -6.32
CA SER A 296 8.97 6.59 -7.45
C SER A 296 8.30 6.24 -8.78
N PHE A 297 8.68 6.93 -9.83
CA PHE A 297 8.27 6.60 -11.19
C PHE A 297 8.78 5.21 -11.61
N LYS A 298 9.99 4.84 -11.19
CA LYS A 298 10.55 3.50 -11.43
C LYS A 298 9.68 2.38 -10.87
N ASN A 299 9.00 2.61 -9.74
CA ASN A 299 8.07 1.65 -9.17
C ASN A 299 6.87 1.42 -10.10
N PHE A 300 6.31 2.50 -10.71
CA PHE A 300 5.25 2.36 -11.72
C PHE A 300 5.72 1.62 -12.97
N ILE A 301 6.92 1.94 -13.48
CA ILE A 301 7.50 1.19 -14.60
C ILE A 301 7.61 -0.30 -14.25
N HIS A 302 8.02 -0.63 -13.03
CA HIS A 302 8.17 -2.03 -12.63
C HIS A 302 6.83 -2.77 -12.59
N PHE A 303 5.74 -2.12 -12.13
CA PHE A 303 4.38 -2.66 -12.25
C PHE A 303 3.97 -2.83 -13.73
N SER A 304 4.27 -1.84 -14.58
CA SER A 304 4.05 -1.94 -16.03
C SER A 304 4.76 -3.17 -16.61
N GLN A 305 6.00 -3.45 -16.19
CA GLN A 305 6.74 -4.63 -16.62
C GLN A 305 6.10 -5.95 -16.16
N ILE A 306 5.49 -6.00 -14.96
CA ILE A 306 4.71 -7.19 -14.55
C ILE A 306 3.50 -7.37 -15.47
N ILE A 307 2.72 -6.30 -15.70
CA ILE A 307 1.52 -6.34 -16.53
C ILE A 307 1.86 -6.80 -17.96
N THR A 308 2.85 -6.18 -18.58
CA THR A 308 3.20 -6.43 -19.99
C THR A 308 3.91 -7.76 -20.21
N SER A 309 4.67 -8.25 -19.22
CA SER A 309 5.36 -9.55 -19.31
C SER A 309 4.53 -10.73 -18.79
N GLY A 310 3.49 -10.45 -17.98
CA GLY A 310 2.70 -11.45 -17.28
C GLY A 310 3.47 -12.19 -16.17
N LYS A 311 4.64 -11.67 -15.73
CA LYS A 311 5.53 -12.36 -14.80
C LYS A 311 6.07 -11.43 -13.74
N CYS A 312 6.04 -11.86 -12.49
CA CYS A 312 6.73 -11.17 -11.41
C CYS A 312 8.24 -11.47 -11.48
N ARG A 313 9.01 -10.45 -11.83
CA ARG A 313 10.47 -10.53 -12.02
C ARG A 313 11.14 -9.34 -11.34
N MET A 314 12.46 -9.37 -11.23
CA MET A 314 13.27 -8.19 -10.93
C MET A 314 13.11 -7.14 -12.02
N PHE A 315 13.48 -5.91 -11.74
CA PHE A 315 13.33 -4.79 -12.67
C PHE A 315 14.10 -5.06 -13.98
N ASP A 316 13.43 -4.88 -15.12
CA ASP A 316 14.04 -5.04 -16.43
C ASP A 316 14.76 -3.74 -16.86
N TYR A 317 16.09 -3.77 -16.86
CA TYR A 317 16.95 -2.67 -17.32
C TYR A 317 17.26 -2.74 -18.82
N GLY A 318 16.54 -3.59 -19.56
CA GLY A 318 16.90 -3.95 -20.93
C GLY A 318 18.13 -4.85 -20.98
N ARG A 319 18.37 -5.48 -22.14
CA ARG A 319 19.40 -6.51 -22.30
C ARG A 319 20.77 -6.12 -21.73
N LYS A 320 21.27 -4.92 -22.06
CA LYS A 320 22.58 -4.44 -21.57
C LYS A 320 22.59 -4.27 -20.06
N GLY A 321 21.60 -3.58 -19.49
CA GLY A 321 21.51 -3.35 -18.07
C GLY A 321 21.30 -4.64 -17.27
N ASN A 322 20.54 -5.60 -17.81
CA ASN A 322 20.36 -6.92 -17.22
C ASN A 322 21.67 -7.73 -17.18
N LEU A 323 22.46 -7.71 -18.28
CA LEU A 323 23.78 -8.36 -18.31
C LEU A 323 24.74 -7.76 -17.28
N GLU A 324 24.73 -6.45 -17.11
CA GLU A 324 25.56 -5.75 -16.13
C GLU A 324 25.14 -6.07 -14.67
N ARG A 325 23.84 -6.17 -14.40
CA ARG A 325 23.31 -6.35 -13.03
C ARG A 325 23.05 -7.80 -12.64
N TYR A 326 22.51 -8.57 -13.56
CA TYR A 326 22.03 -9.93 -13.30
C TYR A 326 22.87 -11.01 -14.00
N HIS A 327 23.84 -10.63 -14.84
CA HIS A 327 24.69 -11.52 -15.63
C HIS A 327 23.90 -12.43 -16.59
N GLN A 328 22.70 -11.99 -17.00
CA GLN A 328 21.82 -12.65 -17.97
C GLN A 328 20.99 -11.62 -18.77
N ASP A 329 20.47 -12.02 -19.95
CA ASP A 329 19.79 -11.11 -20.88
C ASP A 329 18.42 -10.59 -20.39
N SER A 330 17.78 -11.32 -19.50
CA SER A 330 16.46 -10.98 -18.93
C SER A 330 16.52 -10.94 -17.41
N PRO A 331 15.63 -10.18 -16.73
CA PRO A 331 15.62 -10.13 -15.28
C PRO A 331 15.25 -11.48 -14.66
N PRO A 332 15.85 -11.86 -13.50
CA PRO A 332 15.47 -13.05 -12.76
C PRO A 332 14.01 -13.00 -12.31
N GLY A 333 13.32 -14.15 -12.35
CA GLY A 333 11.98 -14.30 -11.80
C GLY A 333 11.99 -14.47 -10.29
N TYR A 334 10.95 -14.01 -9.63
CA TYR A 334 10.70 -14.35 -8.23
C TYR A 334 9.99 -15.71 -8.17
N ASP A 335 10.43 -16.54 -7.25
CA ASP A 335 9.94 -17.91 -7.06
C ASP A 335 9.28 -18.05 -5.68
N VAL A 336 7.97 -17.85 -5.63
CA VAL A 336 7.19 -17.91 -4.37
C VAL A 336 7.07 -19.34 -3.84
N THR A 337 7.36 -20.37 -4.65
CA THR A 337 7.34 -21.77 -4.17
C THR A 337 8.41 -22.02 -3.09
N LYS A 338 9.42 -21.15 -3.02
CA LYS A 338 10.46 -21.17 -1.97
C LYS A 338 10.03 -20.54 -0.65
N MET A 339 8.89 -19.87 -0.62
CA MET A 339 8.38 -19.23 0.58
C MET A 339 7.82 -20.30 1.52
N THR A 340 8.38 -20.38 2.73
CA THR A 340 7.95 -21.31 3.77
C THR A 340 7.04 -20.68 4.82
N THR A 341 6.86 -19.36 4.77
CA THR A 341 6.02 -18.61 5.69
C THR A 341 4.57 -19.05 5.58
N PRO A 342 3.90 -19.44 6.69
CA PRO A 342 2.47 -19.73 6.70
C PRO A 342 1.69 -18.52 6.18
N THR A 343 0.77 -18.73 5.25
CA THR A 343 0.10 -17.62 4.54
C THR A 343 -1.41 -17.81 4.49
N ALA A 344 -2.15 -16.75 4.81
CA ALA A 344 -3.59 -16.64 4.68
C ALA A 344 -3.92 -15.63 3.57
N PHE A 345 -4.73 -16.02 2.60
CA PHE A 345 -5.18 -15.19 1.48
C PHE A 345 -6.59 -14.66 1.71
N PHE A 346 -6.76 -13.35 1.46
CA PHE A 346 -8.05 -12.69 1.41
C PHE A 346 -8.15 -11.89 0.11
N TYR A 347 -9.09 -12.24 -0.78
CA TYR A 347 -9.19 -11.61 -2.09
C TYR A 347 -10.64 -11.40 -2.53
N GLY A 348 -10.83 -10.38 -3.36
CA GLY A 348 -12.15 -9.89 -3.76
C GLY A 348 -12.63 -10.43 -5.10
N GLY A 349 -13.95 -10.51 -5.27
CA GLY A 349 -14.56 -10.86 -6.54
C GLY A 349 -14.67 -9.71 -7.53
N ASN A 350 -14.75 -8.48 -7.01
CA ASN A 350 -14.85 -7.24 -7.79
C ASN A 350 -13.51 -6.50 -7.89
N ASP A 351 -12.40 -7.14 -7.49
CA ASP A 351 -11.07 -6.53 -7.54
C ASP A 351 -10.53 -6.48 -8.97
N GLY A 352 -10.51 -5.27 -9.54
CA GLY A 352 -9.97 -5.02 -10.88
C GLY A 352 -8.44 -4.90 -10.93
N LEU A 353 -7.76 -4.79 -9.78
CA LEU A 353 -6.30 -4.73 -9.68
C LEU A 353 -5.72 -6.11 -9.38
N ALA A 354 -6.06 -6.70 -8.25
CA ALA A 354 -5.67 -8.04 -7.84
C ALA A 354 -6.76 -9.04 -8.25
N ASN A 355 -6.93 -9.22 -9.56
CA ASN A 355 -8.01 -10.03 -10.09
C ASN A 355 -8.02 -11.45 -9.50
N ALA A 356 -9.21 -11.93 -9.12
CA ALA A 356 -9.38 -13.24 -8.51
C ALA A 356 -8.80 -14.39 -9.36
N THR A 357 -8.73 -14.25 -10.69
CA THR A 357 -8.13 -15.25 -11.58
C THR A 357 -6.61 -15.34 -11.36
N ASP A 358 -5.93 -14.21 -11.23
CA ASP A 358 -4.50 -14.15 -10.96
C ASP A 358 -4.18 -14.66 -9.55
N VAL A 359 -5.00 -14.30 -8.56
CA VAL A 359 -4.85 -14.80 -7.19
C VAL A 359 -5.00 -16.31 -7.12
N ARG A 360 -6.02 -16.88 -7.76
CA ARG A 360 -6.23 -18.33 -7.85
C ARG A 360 -5.11 -19.06 -8.58
N ALA A 361 -4.43 -18.40 -9.52
CA ALA A 361 -3.24 -18.96 -10.19
C ALA A 361 -1.99 -18.90 -9.29
N LEU A 362 -1.93 -17.97 -8.33
CA LEU A 362 -0.86 -17.87 -7.34
C LEU A 362 -1.00 -18.88 -6.20
N ILE A 363 -2.20 -19.10 -5.69
CA ILE A 363 -2.49 -19.95 -4.51
C ILE A 363 -1.82 -21.33 -4.58
N PRO A 364 -1.88 -22.09 -5.69
CA PRO A 364 -1.23 -23.40 -5.77
C PRO A 364 0.32 -23.37 -5.69
N GLN A 365 0.92 -22.18 -5.83
CA GLN A 365 2.35 -21.99 -5.75
C GLN A 365 2.83 -21.73 -4.31
N ILE A 366 1.90 -21.50 -3.38
CA ILE A 366 2.21 -21.23 -1.97
C ILE A 366 2.30 -22.55 -1.21
N SER A 367 3.50 -22.93 -0.82
CA SER A 367 3.77 -24.22 -0.18
C SER A 367 3.14 -24.39 1.20
N ASN A 368 2.89 -23.30 1.93
CA ASN A 368 2.32 -23.30 3.28
C ASN A 368 1.08 -22.39 3.34
N LEU A 369 0.08 -22.71 2.53
CA LEU A 369 -1.23 -22.06 2.56
C LEU A 369 -2.01 -22.53 3.79
N ILE A 370 -2.43 -21.58 4.63
CA ILE A 370 -3.23 -21.87 5.83
C ILE A 370 -4.70 -21.65 5.57
N ILE A 371 -5.04 -20.55 4.91
CA ILE A 371 -6.43 -20.13 4.63
C ILE A 371 -6.47 -19.48 3.26
N GLU A 372 -7.58 -19.78 2.56
CA GLU A 372 -8.05 -19.07 1.37
C GLU A 372 -9.44 -18.54 1.67
N ASP A 373 -9.62 -17.22 1.68
CA ASP A 373 -10.90 -16.55 1.93
C ASP A 373 -11.25 -15.64 0.75
N PHE A 374 -12.33 -15.98 0.05
CA PHE A 374 -12.85 -15.25 -1.09
C PHE A 374 -14.05 -14.42 -0.68
N ILE A 375 -13.95 -13.10 -0.77
CA ILE A 375 -15.03 -12.15 -0.45
C ILE A 375 -15.59 -11.63 -1.77
N ARG A 376 -16.72 -12.17 -2.18
CA ARG A 376 -17.27 -12.01 -3.53
C ARG A 376 -17.50 -10.54 -3.91
N GLU A 377 -18.00 -9.75 -2.99
CA GLU A 377 -18.44 -8.37 -3.20
C GLU A 377 -17.27 -7.38 -3.18
N TYR A 378 -16.13 -7.73 -2.54
CA TYR A 378 -15.02 -6.81 -2.32
C TYR A 378 -14.29 -6.45 -3.61
N ASN A 379 -14.06 -5.15 -3.78
CA ASN A 379 -13.09 -4.57 -4.69
C ASN A 379 -11.72 -4.39 -3.99
N HIS A 380 -10.77 -3.74 -4.69
CA HIS A 380 -9.39 -3.63 -4.22
C HIS A 380 -9.21 -2.87 -2.91
N ILE A 381 -10.02 -1.83 -2.68
CA ILE A 381 -9.86 -0.93 -1.54
C ILE A 381 -10.80 -1.24 -0.37
N ASP A 382 -11.80 -2.10 -0.56
CA ASP A 382 -12.71 -2.51 0.52
C ASP A 382 -11.96 -3.21 1.65
N PHE A 383 -10.83 -3.85 1.34
CA PHE A 383 -9.93 -4.43 2.34
C PHE A 383 -9.36 -3.40 3.34
N ILE A 384 -9.45 -2.09 3.02
CA ILE A 384 -8.92 -0.99 3.83
C ILE A 384 -10.01 -0.01 4.24
N PHE A 385 -10.96 0.29 3.34
CA PHE A 385 -11.95 1.35 3.51
C PHE A 385 -13.39 0.86 3.59
N GLY A 386 -13.61 -0.44 3.38
CA GLY A 386 -14.96 -1.04 3.49
C GLY A 386 -15.60 -0.76 4.85
N ILE A 387 -16.85 -0.29 4.83
CA ILE A 387 -17.63 0.03 6.05
C ILE A 387 -17.98 -1.23 6.85
N ASP A 388 -17.94 -2.36 6.22
CA ASP A 388 -18.19 -3.67 6.84
C ASP A 388 -16.91 -4.48 7.08
N ALA A 389 -15.73 -3.92 6.71
CA ALA A 389 -14.44 -4.61 6.82
C ALA A 389 -14.15 -5.08 8.26
N GLY A 390 -14.53 -4.30 9.27
CA GLY A 390 -14.46 -4.71 10.67
C GLY A 390 -15.17 -6.03 10.95
N LYS A 391 -16.37 -6.18 10.39
CA LYS A 391 -17.23 -7.33 10.62
C LYS A 391 -16.94 -8.51 9.68
N VAL A 392 -16.71 -8.24 8.40
CA VAL A 392 -16.56 -9.28 7.36
C VAL A 392 -15.13 -9.81 7.28
N LEU A 393 -14.12 -8.94 7.37
CA LEU A 393 -12.73 -9.29 7.17
C LEU A 393 -11.94 -9.31 8.46
N TYR A 394 -11.94 -8.20 9.23
CA TYR A 394 -11.02 -8.05 10.37
C TYR A 394 -11.36 -8.97 11.53
N SER A 395 -12.66 -9.31 11.72
CA SER A 395 -13.08 -10.33 12.68
C SER A 395 -12.50 -11.71 12.36
N ARG A 396 -12.38 -12.06 11.08
CA ARG A 396 -11.78 -13.34 10.64
C ARG A 396 -10.27 -13.33 10.88
N ILE A 397 -9.59 -12.21 10.56
CA ILE A 397 -8.16 -12.05 10.86
C ILE A 397 -7.90 -12.23 12.35
N LEU A 398 -8.71 -11.61 13.21
CA LEU A 398 -8.60 -11.77 14.67
C LEU A 398 -8.79 -13.23 15.11
N ALA A 399 -9.83 -13.90 14.62
CA ALA A 399 -10.09 -15.29 14.97
C ALA A 399 -8.92 -16.22 14.59
N ILE A 400 -8.29 -15.96 13.43
CA ILE A 400 -7.11 -16.72 12.99
C ILE A 400 -5.90 -16.43 13.90
N LEU A 401 -5.69 -15.17 14.26
CA LEU A 401 -4.61 -14.78 15.17
C LEU A 401 -4.77 -15.42 16.56
N GLU A 402 -5.98 -15.41 17.10
CA GLU A 402 -6.31 -16.01 18.40
C GLU A 402 -6.14 -17.54 18.38
N ASP A 403 -6.62 -18.21 17.34
CA ASP A 403 -6.45 -19.67 17.17
C ASP A 403 -4.96 -20.04 17.06
N HIS A 404 -4.18 -19.23 16.34
CA HIS A 404 -2.74 -19.46 16.23
C HIS A 404 -2.01 -19.27 17.55
N LEU A 405 -2.36 -18.23 18.32
CA LEU A 405 -1.76 -18.01 19.65
C LEU A 405 -2.12 -19.11 20.65
N MET A 406 -3.36 -19.63 20.60
CA MET A 406 -3.79 -20.75 21.48
C MET A 406 -3.03 -22.04 21.18
N LYS A 407 -2.62 -22.26 19.93
CA LYS A 407 -1.85 -23.46 19.53
C LYS A 407 -0.37 -23.38 19.90
N GLU A 408 0.14 -22.19 20.18
CA GLU A 408 1.53 -21.98 20.61
C GLU A 408 1.71 -22.08 22.14
N GLN A 409 0.62 -22.01 22.92
CA GLN A 409 0.60 -22.21 24.38
C GLN A 409 0.51 -23.70 24.77
#